data_c65c8936b1be28181f2c0f91dcc50e24
#
_entry.id   c65c8936b1be28181f2c0f91dcc50e24
#
_cell.length_a   1.000
_cell.length_b   1.000
_cell.length_c   1.000
_cell.angle_alpha   90.00
_cell.angle_beta   90.00
_cell.angle_gamma   90.00
#
_symmetry.space_group_name_H-M   'P 1'
#
loop_
_entity.id
_entity.type
_entity.pdbx_description
1 polymer ?
#
loop_
_entity_poly.entity_id
_entity_poly.type
_entity_poly.pdbx_seq_one_letter_code
_entity_poly.pdbx_strand_id
1 'polypeptide(L)'
;PQRGWAWQVPLLELTRPQFIAMSATLGDTTVFRKQWTERTGRPTVEITDAQRPVPLEYDYVVDTLQDTVERLLSEGRHPIYIVHFSQKDAVDTASALSDRKLISPEIRSQISREISTVPFTKGFGQTLRGLLTHGIGVHHAGMLPRYRRLVERLTQQGLLPVICGTDTLGVGINVPIRTVLLTSLVKFDGSKMRHLRSREFHQIAGRAGRAGFDTVGFVRVLAPEHEVEAARERARLTAAQEAARDEREAKKAKKKASKKRSGPKEGQITWSRST
;
A
#
# COMPACT_ATOMS: atom_id res chain seq x y z
N PRO A 1 -2.72 -4.95 22.53
CA PRO A 1 -3.22 -3.78 21.77
C PRO A 1 -4.29 -3.07 22.58
N GLN A 2 -4.20 -1.75 22.66
CA GLN A 2 -5.01 -0.90 23.53
C GLN A 2 -6.53 -1.03 23.30
N ARG A 3 -6.99 -1.51 22.14
CA ARG A 3 -8.41 -1.74 21.84
C ARG A 3 -8.91 -3.14 22.23
N GLY A 4 -8.06 -4.05 22.65
CA GLY A 4 -8.42 -5.42 23.01
C GLY A 4 -9.36 -5.49 24.22
N TRP A 5 -9.21 -4.60 25.17
CA TRP A 5 -10.05 -4.55 26.38
C TRP A 5 -11.53 -4.33 26.06
N ALA A 6 -11.85 -3.43 25.14
CA ALA A 6 -13.24 -3.16 24.80
C ALA A 6 -13.98 -4.39 24.23
N TRP A 7 -13.25 -5.31 23.59
CA TRP A 7 -13.80 -6.57 23.08
C TRP A 7 -13.76 -7.70 24.11
N GLN A 8 -12.78 -7.67 25.03
CA GLN A 8 -12.68 -8.70 26.06
C GLN A 8 -13.81 -8.65 27.08
N VAL A 9 -14.21 -7.44 27.52
CA VAL A 9 -15.23 -7.28 28.54
C VAL A 9 -16.55 -7.96 28.15
N PRO A 10 -17.17 -7.69 26.99
CA PRO A 10 -18.39 -8.40 26.58
C PRO A 10 -18.21 -9.91 26.49
N LEU A 11 -17.05 -10.39 26.01
CA LEU A 11 -16.76 -11.81 25.87
C LEU A 11 -16.60 -12.51 27.24
N LEU A 12 -16.13 -11.78 28.24
CA LEU A 12 -15.94 -12.30 29.60
C LEU A 12 -17.21 -12.22 30.44
N GLU A 13 -18.03 -11.18 30.28
CA GLU A 13 -19.18 -10.93 31.13
C GLU A 13 -20.48 -11.52 30.59
N LEU A 14 -20.63 -11.58 29.25
CA LEU A 14 -21.87 -12.02 28.63
C LEU A 14 -21.78 -13.49 28.20
N THR A 15 -22.43 -14.38 28.96
CA THR A 15 -22.46 -15.83 28.65
C THR A 15 -23.67 -16.26 27.81
N ARG A 16 -24.76 -15.46 27.80
CA ARG A 16 -26.00 -15.81 27.09
C ARG A 16 -25.99 -15.54 25.57
N PRO A 17 -25.45 -14.42 25.08
CA PRO A 17 -25.44 -14.12 23.64
C PRO A 17 -24.65 -15.16 22.85
N GLN A 18 -25.03 -15.36 21.61
CA GLN A 18 -24.19 -16.03 20.64
C GLN A 18 -23.22 -15.02 20.04
N PHE A 19 -21.93 -15.36 20.08
CA PHE A 19 -20.88 -14.51 19.52
C PHE A 19 -20.32 -15.08 18.23
N ILE A 20 -20.05 -14.20 17.26
CA ILE A 20 -19.29 -14.50 16.06
C ILE A 20 -18.05 -13.60 16.08
N ALA A 21 -16.89 -14.19 16.33
CA ALA A 21 -15.61 -13.48 16.27
C ALA A 21 -14.99 -13.67 14.90
N MET A 22 -14.71 -12.57 14.20
CA MET A 22 -14.09 -12.60 12.87
C MET A 22 -12.73 -11.92 12.90
N SER A 23 -11.74 -12.57 12.34
CA SER A 23 -10.40 -12.01 12.20
C SER A 23 -9.70 -12.63 10.99
N ALA A 24 -9.00 -11.81 10.22
CA ALA A 24 -8.18 -12.30 9.12
C ALA A 24 -6.81 -12.84 9.56
N THR A 25 -6.40 -12.62 10.83
CA THR A 25 -5.01 -12.79 11.27
C THR A 25 -4.91 -13.20 12.74
N LEU A 26 -5.83 -14.03 13.24
CA LEU A 26 -5.85 -14.35 14.68
C LEU A 26 -4.75 -15.36 15.12
N GLY A 27 -4.24 -16.19 14.20
CA GLY A 27 -3.32 -17.25 14.52
C GLY A 27 -4.00 -18.42 15.24
N ASP A 28 -3.26 -19.15 16.09
CA ASP A 28 -3.80 -20.29 16.86
C ASP A 28 -4.88 -19.83 17.85
N THR A 29 -6.08 -20.37 17.70
CA THR A 29 -7.25 -20.05 18.51
C THR A 29 -7.56 -21.08 19.59
N THR A 30 -6.76 -22.13 19.73
CA THR A 30 -7.03 -23.31 20.58
C THR A 30 -7.34 -22.94 22.02
N VAL A 31 -6.51 -22.10 22.63
CA VAL A 31 -6.70 -21.65 24.03
C VAL A 31 -7.98 -20.83 24.16
N PHE A 32 -8.23 -19.93 23.22
CA PHE A 32 -9.42 -19.07 23.21
C PHE A 32 -10.71 -19.90 23.08
N ARG A 33 -10.74 -20.85 22.14
CA ARG A 33 -11.89 -21.75 21.93
C ARG A 33 -12.21 -22.57 23.18
N LYS A 34 -11.16 -23.17 23.80
CA LYS A 34 -11.32 -23.95 25.03
C LYS A 34 -11.94 -23.12 26.15
N GLN A 35 -11.34 -21.98 26.47
CA GLN A 35 -11.81 -21.09 27.53
C GLN A 35 -13.24 -20.60 27.29
N TRP A 36 -13.57 -20.29 26.04
CA TRP A 36 -14.91 -19.79 25.72
C TRP A 36 -15.96 -20.88 25.76
N THR A 37 -15.64 -22.09 25.31
CA THR A 37 -16.51 -23.28 25.47
C THR A 37 -16.77 -23.59 26.94
N GLU A 38 -15.73 -23.60 27.79
CA GLU A 38 -15.86 -23.84 29.22
C GLU A 38 -16.76 -22.78 29.91
N ARG A 39 -16.58 -21.52 29.57
CA ARG A 39 -17.30 -20.41 30.17
C ARG A 39 -18.76 -20.35 29.75
N THR A 40 -19.08 -20.62 28.52
CA THR A 40 -20.44 -20.52 27.97
C THR A 40 -21.24 -21.81 28.04
N GLY A 41 -20.59 -22.94 28.31
CA GLY A 41 -21.19 -24.27 28.22
C GLY A 41 -21.59 -24.68 26.80
N ARG A 42 -21.17 -23.91 25.76
CA ARG A 42 -21.52 -24.15 24.36
C ARG A 42 -20.26 -24.37 23.53
N PRO A 43 -20.28 -25.30 22.55
CA PRO A 43 -19.10 -25.56 21.71
C PRO A 43 -18.73 -24.32 20.89
N THR A 44 -17.44 -23.98 20.90
CA THR A 44 -16.87 -22.94 20.05
C THR A 44 -16.30 -23.56 18.83
N VAL A 45 -16.91 -23.29 17.66
CA VAL A 45 -16.50 -23.83 16.36
C VAL A 45 -15.59 -22.83 15.67
N GLU A 46 -14.49 -23.32 15.11
CA GLU A 46 -13.57 -22.54 14.26
C GLU A 46 -13.85 -22.84 12.80
N ILE A 47 -13.96 -21.80 11.98
CA ILE A 47 -14.12 -21.89 10.54
C ILE A 47 -12.92 -21.23 9.90
N THR A 48 -12.02 -22.04 9.34
CA THR A 48 -10.74 -21.61 8.74
C THR A 48 -10.63 -21.89 7.24
N ASP A 49 -11.54 -22.66 6.70
CA ASP A 49 -11.57 -23.16 5.31
C ASP A 49 -12.22 -22.20 4.32
N ALA A 50 -12.57 -20.99 4.76
CA ALA A 50 -13.10 -19.97 3.87
C ALA A 50 -12.05 -19.53 2.84
N GLN A 51 -12.21 -19.97 1.61
CA GLN A 51 -11.34 -19.54 0.51
C GLN A 51 -11.52 -18.05 0.24
N ARG A 52 -10.41 -17.37 -0.01
CA ARG A 52 -10.43 -15.96 -0.40
C ARG A 52 -11.12 -15.84 -1.78
N PRO A 53 -12.18 -15.01 -1.91
CA PRO A 53 -12.91 -14.90 -3.18
C PRO A 53 -12.07 -14.32 -4.33
N VAL A 54 -11.06 -13.51 -4.03
CA VAL A 54 -10.12 -12.96 -5.02
C VAL A 54 -8.70 -13.32 -4.61
N PRO A 55 -8.01 -14.23 -5.30
CA PRO A 55 -6.63 -14.59 -5.01
C PRO A 55 -5.70 -13.39 -5.18
N LEU A 56 -4.54 -13.43 -4.50
CA LEU A 56 -3.53 -12.38 -4.56
C LEU A 56 -2.29 -12.87 -5.28
N GLU A 57 -1.80 -12.04 -6.20
CA GLU A 57 -0.51 -12.17 -6.85
C GLU A 57 0.48 -11.23 -6.19
N TYR A 58 1.60 -11.77 -5.72
CA TYR A 58 2.66 -11.04 -5.04
C TYR A 58 3.88 -10.90 -5.95
N ASP A 59 4.49 -9.71 -5.94
CA ASP A 59 5.73 -9.47 -6.67
C ASP A 59 6.60 -8.43 -5.96
N TYR A 60 7.91 -8.62 -6.06
CA TYR A 60 8.93 -7.69 -5.58
C TYR A 60 9.50 -6.93 -6.76
N VAL A 61 9.34 -5.60 -6.76
CA VAL A 61 9.59 -4.75 -7.91
C VAL A 61 10.88 -3.95 -7.72
N VAL A 62 11.87 -4.23 -8.55
CA VAL A 62 13.15 -3.50 -8.59
C VAL A 62 13.06 -2.41 -9.66
N ASP A 63 12.26 -1.39 -9.39
CA ASP A 63 12.04 -0.26 -10.28
C ASP A 63 11.64 0.98 -9.46
N THR A 64 11.58 2.17 -10.10
CA THR A 64 11.08 3.35 -9.41
C THR A 64 9.58 3.27 -9.15
N LEU A 65 9.13 4.01 -8.16
CA LEU A 65 7.71 4.13 -7.85
C LEU A 65 6.93 4.66 -9.06
N GLN A 66 7.46 5.70 -9.71
CA GLN A 66 6.82 6.35 -10.86
C GLN A 66 6.63 5.38 -12.03
N ASP A 67 7.71 4.71 -12.44
CA ASP A 67 7.67 3.78 -13.56
C ASP A 67 6.78 2.56 -13.23
N THR A 68 6.78 2.11 -11.97
CA THR A 68 5.89 1.05 -11.50
C THR A 68 4.42 1.46 -11.58
N VAL A 69 4.08 2.67 -11.15
CA VAL A 69 2.70 3.19 -11.22
C VAL A 69 2.25 3.30 -12.67
N GLU A 70 3.07 3.89 -13.56
CA GLU A 70 2.74 4.01 -14.99
C GLU A 70 2.51 2.64 -15.65
N ARG A 71 3.34 1.67 -15.35
CA ARG A 71 3.19 0.29 -15.83
C ARG A 71 1.89 -0.34 -15.32
N LEU A 72 1.59 -0.24 -14.03
CA LEU A 72 0.36 -0.78 -13.45
C LEU A 72 -0.89 -0.14 -14.06
N LEU A 73 -0.85 1.17 -14.35
CA LEU A 73 -1.94 1.88 -15.02
C LEU A 73 -2.11 1.40 -16.46
N SER A 74 -1.02 1.26 -17.23
CA SER A 74 -1.05 0.78 -18.62
C SER A 74 -1.57 -0.66 -18.72
N GLU A 75 -1.32 -1.49 -17.70
CA GLU A 75 -1.82 -2.86 -17.58
C GLU A 75 -3.27 -2.93 -17.06
N GLY A 76 -3.92 -1.79 -16.81
CA GLY A 76 -5.26 -1.72 -16.26
C GLY A 76 -5.38 -2.21 -14.81
N ARG A 77 -4.28 -2.30 -14.06
CA ARG A 77 -4.24 -2.81 -12.67
C ARG A 77 -4.54 -1.74 -11.64
N HIS A 78 -5.51 -0.91 -11.90
CA HIS A 78 -5.97 0.17 -11.01
C HIS A 78 -7.39 -0.08 -10.47
N PRO A 79 -7.84 0.56 -9.38
CA PRO A 79 -7.15 1.55 -8.56
C PRO A 79 -5.94 0.99 -7.79
N ILE A 80 -4.87 1.81 -7.73
CA ILE A 80 -3.62 1.50 -7.03
C ILE A 80 -3.64 2.22 -5.69
N TYR A 81 -3.44 1.47 -4.61
CA TYR A 81 -3.23 2.03 -3.28
C TYR A 81 -1.74 1.97 -2.93
N ILE A 82 -1.10 3.14 -2.87
CA ILE A 82 0.30 3.29 -2.51
C ILE A 82 0.40 3.49 -1.01
N VAL A 83 1.04 2.54 -0.32
CA VAL A 83 1.11 2.48 1.13
C VAL A 83 2.40 3.11 1.64
N HIS A 84 2.25 4.13 2.45
CA HIS A 84 3.32 4.80 3.18
C HIS A 84 3.17 4.60 4.69
N PHE A 85 4.23 4.85 5.45
CA PHE A 85 4.21 4.77 6.91
C PHE A 85 4.27 6.14 7.58
N SER A 86 4.31 7.23 6.79
CA SER A 86 4.11 8.59 7.27
C SER A 86 3.10 9.34 6.40
N GLN A 87 2.40 10.30 7.00
CA GLN A 87 1.47 11.18 6.28
C GLN A 87 2.22 12.08 5.29
N LYS A 88 3.41 12.53 5.67
CA LYS A 88 4.27 13.37 4.85
C LYS A 88 4.65 12.63 3.56
N ASP A 89 5.18 11.40 3.66
CA ASP A 89 5.60 10.63 2.50
C ASP A 89 4.44 10.35 1.55
N ALA A 90 3.23 10.13 2.08
CA ALA A 90 2.04 9.96 1.25
C ALA A 90 1.71 11.21 0.44
N VAL A 91 1.84 12.40 1.02
CA VAL A 91 1.59 13.67 0.34
C VAL A 91 2.73 14.00 -0.64
N ASP A 92 3.97 13.79 -0.24
CA ASP A 92 5.14 14.06 -1.08
C ASP A 92 5.13 13.16 -2.34
N THR A 93 4.82 11.87 -2.17
CA THR A 93 4.66 10.94 -3.30
C THR A 93 3.49 11.35 -4.21
N ALA A 94 2.35 11.71 -3.64
CA ALA A 94 1.21 12.19 -4.43
C ALA A 94 1.57 13.43 -5.25
N SER A 95 2.33 14.35 -4.67
CA SER A 95 2.81 15.57 -5.34
C SER A 95 3.80 15.24 -6.46
N ALA A 96 4.75 14.32 -6.23
CA ALA A 96 5.70 13.89 -7.25
C ALA A 96 5.03 13.15 -8.43
N LEU A 97 3.92 12.46 -8.19
CA LEU A 97 3.13 11.80 -9.23
C LEU A 97 2.25 12.78 -10.03
N SER A 98 1.94 13.97 -9.50
CA SER A 98 1.07 14.94 -10.17
C SER A 98 1.66 15.52 -11.46
N ASP A 99 2.99 15.43 -11.64
CA ASP A 99 3.67 15.82 -12.88
C ASP A 99 3.47 14.82 -14.02
N ARG A 100 2.89 13.65 -13.72
CA ARG A 100 2.61 12.60 -14.71
C ARG A 100 1.17 12.68 -15.22
N LYS A 101 0.97 12.26 -16.47
CA LYS A 101 -0.35 12.19 -17.10
C LYS A 101 -1.01 10.85 -16.73
N LEU A 102 -1.60 10.76 -15.53
CA LEU A 102 -2.19 9.52 -15.03
C LEU A 102 -3.65 9.32 -15.48
N ILE A 103 -4.32 10.38 -15.93
CA ILE A 103 -5.71 10.36 -16.36
C ILE A 103 -5.91 11.14 -17.66
N SER A 104 -7.00 10.82 -18.37
CA SER A 104 -7.38 11.55 -19.56
C SER A 104 -7.99 12.94 -19.24
N PRO A 105 -8.03 13.87 -20.21
CA PRO A 105 -8.68 15.18 -20.05
C PRO A 105 -10.17 15.07 -19.66
N GLU A 106 -10.86 14.06 -20.14
CA GLU A 106 -12.28 13.80 -19.86
C GLU A 106 -12.49 13.48 -18.39
N ILE A 107 -11.68 12.55 -17.83
CA ILE A 107 -11.70 12.19 -16.40
C ILE A 107 -11.35 13.42 -15.56
N ARG A 108 -10.35 14.21 -15.96
CA ARG A 108 -9.99 15.47 -15.28
C ARG A 108 -11.16 16.44 -15.23
N SER A 109 -11.87 16.61 -16.34
CA SER A 109 -13.05 17.49 -16.44
C SER A 109 -14.18 16.98 -15.54
N GLN A 110 -14.38 15.66 -15.47
CA GLN A 110 -15.38 15.05 -14.60
C GLN A 110 -15.03 15.27 -13.12
N ILE A 111 -13.79 15.03 -12.71
CA ILE A 111 -13.33 15.32 -11.34
C ILE A 111 -13.55 16.79 -11.01
N SER A 112 -13.18 17.70 -11.91
CA SER A 112 -13.32 19.14 -11.69
C SER A 112 -14.77 19.54 -11.43
N ARG A 113 -15.74 18.94 -12.13
CA ARG A 113 -17.18 19.12 -11.87
C ARG A 113 -17.59 18.57 -10.51
N GLU A 114 -17.18 17.34 -10.17
CA GLU A 114 -17.51 16.68 -8.90
C GLU A 114 -17.01 17.45 -7.67
N ILE A 115 -15.85 18.11 -7.79
CA ILE A 115 -15.26 18.86 -6.68
C ILE A 115 -15.60 20.37 -6.68
N SER A 116 -16.33 20.87 -7.69
CA SER A 116 -16.61 22.31 -7.86
C SER A 116 -17.33 22.94 -6.67
N THR A 117 -18.23 22.20 -6.04
CA THR A 117 -19.04 22.64 -4.89
C THR A 117 -18.41 22.33 -3.54
N VAL A 118 -17.25 21.65 -3.52
CA VAL A 118 -16.60 21.24 -2.27
C VAL A 118 -15.78 22.40 -1.69
N PRO A 119 -16.03 22.83 -0.45
CA PRO A 119 -15.24 23.88 0.17
C PRO A 119 -13.87 23.33 0.63
N PHE A 120 -12.82 23.72 -0.08
CA PHE A 120 -11.44 23.41 0.29
C PHE A 120 -10.86 24.51 1.18
N THR A 121 -10.31 24.12 2.33
CA THR A 121 -9.62 25.03 3.24
C THR A 121 -8.25 25.43 2.68
N LYS A 122 -7.72 26.56 3.14
CA LYS A 122 -6.32 26.95 2.86
C LYS A 122 -5.36 25.87 3.34
N GLY A 123 -4.16 25.81 2.76
CA GLY A 123 -3.16 24.78 3.06
C GLY A 123 -3.51 23.44 2.44
N PHE A 124 -3.54 22.38 3.22
CA PHE A 124 -3.71 21.01 2.71
C PHE A 124 -4.97 20.82 1.83
N GLY A 125 -6.06 21.56 2.10
CA GLY A 125 -7.26 21.49 1.25
C GLY A 125 -6.96 21.90 -0.20
N GLN A 126 -6.19 22.95 -0.41
CA GLN A 126 -5.80 23.40 -1.76
C GLN A 126 -4.85 22.40 -2.43
N THR A 127 -3.89 21.86 -1.67
CA THR A 127 -3.02 20.78 -2.17
C THR A 127 -3.84 19.57 -2.60
N LEU A 128 -4.77 19.11 -1.77
CA LEU A 128 -5.66 17.99 -2.11
C LEU A 128 -6.48 18.27 -3.36
N ARG A 129 -7.05 19.47 -3.50
CA ARG A 129 -7.79 19.87 -4.71
C ARG A 129 -6.93 19.72 -5.97
N GLY A 130 -5.69 20.20 -5.92
CA GLY A 130 -4.74 20.05 -7.03
C GLY A 130 -4.48 18.59 -7.37
N LEU A 131 -4.18 17.75 -6.38
CA LEU A 131 -3.92 16.32 -6.57
C LEU A 131 -5.11 15.58 -7.16
N LEU A 132 -6.33 15.85 -6.66
CA LEU A 132 -7.55 15.24 -7.18
C LEU A 132 -7.74 15.53 -8.67
N THR A 133 -7.46 16.75 -9.15
CA THR A 133 -7.56 17.09 -10.58
C THR A 133 -6.56 16.37 -11.47
N HIS A 134 -5.54 15.73 -10.86
CA HIS A 134 -4.58 14.85 -11.54
C HIS A 134 -4.90 13.36 -11.38
N GLY A 135 -6.06 13.03 -10.79
CA GLY A 135 -6.48 11.64 -10.57
C GLY A 135 -5.82 10.97 -9.36
N ILE A 136 -5.25 11.77 -8.46
CA ILE A 136 -4.52 11.26 -7.28
C ILE A 136 -5.30 11.61 -6.03
N GLY A 137 -5.70 10.58 -5.28
CA GLY A 137 -6.24 10.70 -3.94
C GLY A 137 -5.14 10.67 -2.88
N VAL A 138 -5.36 11.37 -1.77
CA VAL A 138 -4.58 11.20 -0.55
C VAL A 138 -5.51 10.76 0.55
N HIS A 139 -5.08 9.76 1.36
CA HIS A 139 -5.92 9.25 2.43
C HIS A 139 -5.10 8.85 3.67
N HIS A 140 -5.30 9.56 4.77
CA HIS A 140 -4.69 9.26 6.07
C HIS A 140 -5.55 9.79 7.24
N ALA A 141 -5.27 9.32 8.45
CA ALA A 141 -6.05 9.65 9.65
C ALA A 141 -6.07 11.14 10.01
N GLY A 142 -5.02 11.89 9.65
CA GLY A 142 -4.92 13.34 9.89
C GLY A 142 -5.79 14.22 8.97
N MET A 143 -6.47 13.64 8.00
CA MET A 143 -7.36 14.40 7.11
C MET A 143 -8.71 14.66 7.76
N LEU A 144 -9.33 15.79 7.39
CA LEU A 144 -10.72 16.07 7.74
C LEU A 144 -11.65 14.97 7.20
N PRO A 145 -12.65 14.53 7.97
CA PRO A 145 -13.56 13.46 7.55
C PRO A 145 -14.25 13.73 6.21
N ARG A 146 -14.58 14.99 5.91
CA ARG A 146 -15.18 15.39 4.61
C ARG A 146 -14.27 15.12 3.43
N TYR A 147 -12.95 15.31 3.58
CA TYR A 147 -11.99 15.05 2.51
C TYR A 147 -11.75 13.56 2.31
N ARG A 148 -11.71 12.78 3.40
CA ARG A 148 -11.64 11.32 3.30
C ARG A 148 -12.84 10.76 2.53
N ARG A 149 -14.06 11.16 2.91
CA ARG A 149 -15.29 10.77 2.19
C ARG A 149 -15.30 11.20 0.72
N LEU A 150 -14.75 12.37 0.41
CA LEU A 150 -14.62 12.84 -0.97
C LEU A 150 -13.71 11.92 -1.78
N VAL A 151 -12.50 11.59 -1.26
CA VAL A 151 -11.58 10.66 -1.91
C VAL A 151 -12.20 9.29 -2.10
N GLU A 152 -12.87 8.75 -1.08
CA GLU A 152 -13.58 7.48 -1.14
C GLU A 152 -14.65 7.48 -2.24
N ARG A 153 -15.50 8.50 -2.29
CA ARG A 153 -16.55 8.66 -3.31
C ARG A 153 -15.97 8.72 -4.72
N LEU A 154 -14.97 9.57 -4.95
CA LEU A 154 -14.34 9.69 -6.26
C LEU A 154 -13.65 8.37 -6.70
N THR A 155 -13.09 7.64 -5.76
CA THR A 155 -12.51 6.31 -6.07
C THR A 155 -13.57 5.28 -6.41
N GLN A 156 -14.68 5.26 -5.67
CA GLN A 156 -15.83 4.39 -5.97
C GLN A 156 -16.44 4.68 -7.35
N GLN A 157 -16.40 5.92 -7.79
CA GLN A 157 -16.80 6.34 -9.14
C GLN A 157 -15.76 6.00 -10.23
N GLY A 158 -14.61 5.41 -9.87
CA GLY A 158 -13.54 5.06 -10.80
C GLY A 158 -12.71 6.25 -11.30
N LEU A 159 -12.85 7.43 -10.68
CA LEU A 159 -12.20 8.67 -11.10
C LEU A 159 -10.76 8.82 -10.58
N LEU A 160 -10.41 8.12 -9.50
CA LEU A 160 -9.07 8.16 -8.90
C LEU A 160 -8.35 6.83 -9.11
N PRO A 161 -7.51 6.72 -10.14
CA PRO A 161 -6.74 5.50 -10.38
C PRO A 161 -5.61 5.28 -9.37
N VAL A 162 -5.17 6.32 -8.66
CA VAL A 162 -4.08 6.26 -7.67
C VAL A 162 -4.52 6.90 -6.36
N ILE A 163 -4.20 6.24 -5.26
CA ILE A 163 -4.43 6.76 -3.90
C ILE A 163 -3.13 6.56 -3.10
N CYS A 164 -2.57 7.64 -2.58
CA CYS A 164 -1.45 7.60 -1.64
C CYS A 164 -1.99 7.68 -0.21
N GLY A 165 -1.60 6.76 0.64
CA GLY A 165 -2.09 6.78 2.01
C GLY A 165 -1.22 6.01 2.99
N THR A 166 -1.64 5.99 4.25
CA THR A 166 -0.89 5.32 5.32
C THR A 166 -1.44 3.94 5.64
N ASP A 167 -0.61 3.10 6.27
CA ASP A 167 -0.98 1.74 6.72
C ASP A 167 -2.19 1.70 7.65
N THR A 168 -2.53 2.83 8.28
CA THR A 168 -3.72 2.98 9.14
C THR A 168 -5.04 2.97 8.37
N LEU A 169 -5.02 2.91 7.05
CA LEU A 169 -6.19 2.72 6.17
C LEU A 169 -6.98 1.42 6.46
N GLY A 170 -6.53 0.66 7.47
CA GLY A 170 -7.11 -0.61 7.89
C GLY A 170 -8.49 -0.54 8.55
N VAL A 171 -8.99 0.63 8.94
CA VAL A 171 -10.23 0.72 9.73
C VAL A 171 -11.23 1.64 9.03
N GLY A 172 -12.25 1.04 8.41
CA GLY A 172 -13.47 1.76 8.01
C GLY A 172 -13.50 2.37 6.62
N ILE A 173 -12.60 2.02 5.69
CA ILE A 173 -12.68 2.51 4.31
C ILE A 173 -13.21 1.45 3.37
N ASN A 174 -14.29 1.78 2.70
CA ASN A 174 -14.83 1.00 1.59
C ASN A 174 -14.35 1.58 0.25
N VAL A 175 -13.02 1.51 0.01
CA VAL A 175 -12.42 1.91 -1.26
C VAL A 175 -12.10 0.65 -2.06
N PRO A 176 -12.57 0.56 -3.30
CA PRO A 176 -12.23 -0.55 -4.17
C PRO A 176 -10.76 -0.45 -4.58
N ILE A 177 -9.92 -1.34 -4.09
CA ILE A 177 -8.48 -1.40 -4.39
C ILE A 177 -8.21 -2.67 -5.20
N ARG A 178 -7.66 -2.54 -6.40
CA ARG A 178 -7.21 -3.68 -7.18
C ARG A 178 -5.76 -4.04 -6.89
N THR A 179 -4.90 -3.01 -6.76
CA THR A 179 -3.47 -3.16 -6.49
C THR A 179 -3.07 -2.45 -5.21
N VAL A 180 -2.34 -3.15 -4.36
CA VAL A 180 -1.63 -2.57 -3.21
C VAL A 180 -0.15 -2.48 -3.57
N LEU A 181 0.43 -1.29 -3.49
CA LEU A 181 1.85 -1.02 -3.70
C LEU A 181 2.48 -0.55 -2.40
N LEU A 182 3.29 -1.40 -1.77
CA LEU A 182 4.05 -1.05 -0.57
C LEU A 182 5.36 -0.37 -0.97
N THR A 183 5.60 0.82 -0.44
CA THR A 183 6.83 1.58 -0.69
C THR A 183 7.99 1.11 0.20
N SER A 184 7.70 0.38 1.27
CA SER A 184 8.68 -0.15 2.21
C SER A 184 8.11 -1.34 2.97
N LEU A 185 8.98 -2.22 3.47
CA LEU A 185 8.66 -3.23 4.48
C LEU A 185 9.15 -2.85 5.88
N VAL A 186 9.63 -1.62 6.04
CA VAL A 186 10.14 -1.08 7.31
C VAL A 186 9.30 0.11 7.72
N LYS A 187 8.94 0.18 9.00
CA LYS A 187 8.21 1.31 9.58
C LYS A 187 8.74 1.71 10.95
N PHE A 188 8.48 2.96 11.34
CA PHE A 188 8.72 3.44 12.70
C PHE A 188 7.56 3.00 13.61
N ASP A 189 7.90 2.39 14.76
CA ASP A 189 6.89 1.87 15.71
C ASP A 189 6.56 2.82 16.86
N GLY A 190 7.12 4.02 16.82
CA GLY A 190 7.04 5.02 17.88
C GLY A 190 8.34 5.13 18.70
N SER A 191 9.25 4.14 18.60
CA SER A 191 10.55 4.15 19.27
C SER A 191 11.71 3.86 18.33
N LYS A 192 11.54 2.93 17.39
CA LYS A 192 12.58 2.50 16.45
C LYS A 192 12.01 2.08 15.09
N MET A 193 12.89 2.06 14.10
CA MET A 193 12.59 1.42 12.81
C MET A 193 12.57 -0.09 12.97
N ARG A 194 11.59 -0.76 12.39
CA ARG A 194 11.48 -2.22 12.35
C ARG A 194 10.80 -2.73 11.09
N HIS A 195 11.02 -3.97 10.77
CA HIS A 195 10.25 -4.63 9.71
C HIS A 195 8.76 -4.75 10.08
N LEU A 196 7.92 -4.76 9.07
CA LEU A 196 6.52 -5.13 9.22
C LEU A 196 6.43 -6.56 9.78
N ARG A 197 5.52 -6.75 10.73
CA ARG A 197 5.16 -8.11 11.15
C ARG A 197 4.31 -8.75 10.04
N SER A 198 4.39 -10.06 9.89
CA SER A 198 3.58 -10.82 8.93
C SER A 198 2.08 -10.44 8.99
N ARG A 199 1.54 -10.31 10.21
CA ARG A 199 0.16 -9.86 10.43
C ARG A 199 -0.12 -8.48 9.82
N GLU A 200 0.77 -7.51 10.00
CA GLU A 200 0.62 -6.15 9.47
C GLU A 200 0.67 -6.18 7.94
N PHE A 201 1.63 -6.93 7.39
CA PHE A 201 1.76 -7.11 5.94
C PHE A 201 0.48 -7.71 5.34
N HIS A 202 -0.01 -8.82 5.86
CA HIS A 202 -1.22 -9.47 5.36
C HIS A 202 -2.48 -8.62 5.54
N GLN A 203 -2.55 -7.80 6.58
CA GLN A 203 -3.65 -6.87 6.80
C GLN A 203 -3.68 -5.76 5.74
N ILE A 204 -2.52 -5.29 5.31
CA ILE A 204 -2.36 -4.30 4.23
C ILE A 204 -2.61 -4.98 2.88
N ALA A 205 -1.89 -6.06 2.58
CA ALA A 205 -1.99 -6.82 1.34
C ALA A 205 -3.41 -7.34 1.09
N GLY A 206 -4.10 -7.72 2.16
CA GLY A 206 -5.47 -8.20 2.13
C GLY A 206 -6.50 -7.22 1.55
N ARG A 207 -6.12 -5.97 1.33
CA ARG A 207 -6.94 -4.94 0.69
C ARG A 207 -6.98 -5.04 -0.83
N ALA A 208 -6.00 -5.71 -1.43
CA ALA A 208 -5.97 -5.88 -2.88
C ALA A 208 -7.04 -6.87 -3.36
N GLY A 209 -7.62 -6.59 -4.51
CA GLY A 209 -8.66 -7.41 -5.15
C GLY A 209 -10.07 -7.15 -4.62
N ARG A 210 -10.97 -6.79 -5.54
CA ARG A 210 -12.36 -6.42 -5.25
C ARG A 210 -13.26 -7.63 -5.46
N ALA A 211 -13.87 -8.14 -4.40
CA ALA A 211 -14.85 -9.22 -4.53
C ALA A 211 -16.00 -8.82 -5.47
N GLY A 212 -16.33 -9.68 -6.42
CA GLY A 212 -17.36 -9.44 -7.43
C GLY A 212 -16.92 -8.60 -8.64
N PHE A 213 -15.69 -8.04 -8.65
CA PHE A 213 -15.18 -7.22 -9.75
C PHE A 213 -13.85 -7.73 -10.31
N ASP A 214 -12.94 -8.16 -9.45
CA ASP A 214 -11.61 -8.62 -9.85
C ASP A 214 -11.49 -10.13 -9.73
N THR A 215 -10.80 -10.74 -10.68
CA THR A 215 -10.43 -12.16 -10.63
C THR A 215 -9.11 -12.37 -9.88
N VAL A 216 -8.25 -11.35 -9.83
CA VAL A 216 -6.96 -11.34 -9.13
C VAL A 216 -6.71 -9.96 -8.54
N GLY A 217 -6.24 -9.91 -7.31
CA GLY A 217 -5.68 -8.72 -6.68
C GLY A 217 -4.15 -8.74 -6.72
N PHE A 218 -3.54 -7.57 -6.84
CA PHE A 218 -2.09 -7.45 -7.00
C PHE A 218 -1.47 -6.82 -5.76
N VAL A 219 -0.41 -7.43 -5.26
CA VAL A 219 0.41 -6.90 -4.17
C VAL A 219 1.83 -6.73 -4.70
N ARG A 220 2.31 -5.49 -4.69
CA ARG A 220 3.64 -5.13 -5.16
C ARG A 220 4.43 -4.52 -4.02
N VAL A 221 5.68 -4.94 -3.87
CA VAL A 221 6.60 -4.39 -2.89
C VAL A 221 7.76 -3.76 -3.65
N LEU A 222 7.97 -2.46 -3.48
CA LEU A 222 9.11 -1.78 -4.08
C LEU A 222 10.40 -2.16 -3.37
N ALA A 223 11.44 -2.37 -4.15
CA ALA A 223 12.80 -2.49 -3.64
C ALA A 223 13.27 -1.19 -3.00
N PRO A 224 14.20 -1.24 -2.03
CA PRO A 224 14.85 -0.04 -1.52
C PRO A 224 15.60 0.72 -2.62
N GLU A 225 15.70 2.04 -2.47
CA GLU A 225 16.29 2.93 -3.48
C GLU A 225 17.69 2.48 -3.94
N HIS A 226 18.55 2.07 -3.01
CA HIS A 226 19.90 1.58 -3.32
C HIS A 226 19.91 0.34 -4.22
N GLU A 227 18.90 -0.54 -4.11
CA GLU A 227 18.77 -1.73 -4.95
C GLU A 227 18.29 -1.34 -6.36
N VAL A 228 17.35 -0.40 -6.46
CA VAL A 228 16.86 0.16 -7.72
C VAL A 228 17.99 0.88 -8.46
N GLU A 229 18.78 1.71 -7.77
CA GLU A 229 19.93 2.40 -8.33
C GLU A 229 21.00 1.41 -8.86
N ALA A 230 21.30 0.39 -8.05
CA ALA A 230 22.25 -0.65 -8.45
C ALA A 230 21.76 -1.45 -9.67
N ALA A 231 20.47 -1.74 -9.76
CA ALA A 231 19.88 -2.42 -10.91
C ALA A 231 19.94 -1.54 -12.18
N ARG A 232 19.61 -0.26 -12.06
CA ARG A 232 19.70 0.71 -13.17
C ARG A 232 21.13 0.91 -13.66
N GLU A 233 22.08 0.98 -12.75
CA GLU A 233 23.50 1.10 -13.12
C GLU A 233 23.99 -0.16 -13.82
N ARG A 234 23.61 -1.36 -13.37
CA ARG A 234 23.91 -2.62 -14.08
C ARG A 234 23.31 -2.61 -15.49
N ALA A 235 22.04 -2.22 -15.63
CA ALA A 235 21.39 -2.16 -16.93
C ALA A 235 22.09 -1.17 -17.88
N ARG A 236 22.50 0.01 -17.38
CA ARG A 236 23.26 0.99 -18.15
C ARG A 236 24.62 0.45 -18.61
N LEU A 237 25.31 -0.28 -17.71
CA LEU A 237 26.59 -0.91 -18.05
C LEU A 237 26.44 -1.99 -19.10
N THR A 238 25.42 -2.82 -18.98
CA THR A 238 25.12 -3.86 -19.97
C THR A 238 24.81 -3.22 -21.32
N ALA A 239 23.95 -2.22 -21.36
CA ALA A 239 23.64 -1.48 -22.58
C ALA A 239 24.88 -0.77 -23.19
N ALA A 240 25.73 -0.17 -22.34
CA ALA A 240 26.96 0.45 -22.78
C ALA A 240 27.99 -0.59 -23.33
N GLN A 241 28.03 -1.78 -22.72
CA GLN A 241 28.86 -2.88 -23.19
C GLN A 241 28.36 -3.46 -24.52
N GLU A 242 27.06 -3.56 -24.70
CA GLU A 242 26.43 -3.99 -25.95
C GLU A 242 26.60 -2.95 -27.08
N ALA A 243 26.51 -1.65 -26.72
CA ALA A 243 26.69 -0.54 -27.66
C ALA A 243 28.16 -0.27 -28.00
N ALA A 244 29.09 -0.57 -27.08
CA ALA A 244 30.53 -0.33 -27.27
C ALA A 244 31.13 -1.44 -28.15
N ARG A 245 31.48 -1.11 -29.36
CA ARG A 245 32.28 -1.96 -30.28
C ARG A 245 33.77 -2.00 -29.91
N ASP A 246 34.22 -1.17 -28.97
CA ASP A 246 35.63 -1.06 -28.57
C ASP A 246 35.80 -1.50 -27.09
N GLU A 247 36.64 -2.51 -26.87
CA GLU A 247 36.95 -3.06 -25.53
C GLU A 247 37.45 -2.00 -24.51
N ARG A 248 38.07 -0.89 -25.02
CA ARG A 248 38.60 0.19 -24.18
C ARG A 248 37.48 1.01 -23.51
N GLU A 249 36.37 1.27 -24.21
CA GLU A 249 35.21 1.98 -23.65
C GLU A 249 34.46 1.12 -22.65
N ALA A 250 34.31 -0.16 -22.91
CA ALA A 250 33.71 -1.12 -21.98
C ALA A 250 34.49 -1.25 -20.65
N LYS A 251 35.84 -1.23 -20.71
CA LYS A 251 36.71 -1.20 -19.52
C LYS A 251 36.57 0.11 -18.71
N LYS A 252 36.44 1.27 -19.39
CA LYS A 252 36.20 2.57 -18.70
C LYS A 252 34.84 2.62 -18.04
N ALA A 253 33.77 2.11 -18.67
CA ALA A 253 32.44 2.03 -18.13
C ALA A 253 32.39 1.15 -16.87
N LYS A 254 33.01 -0.05 -16.89
CA LYS A 254 33.14 -0.94 -15.72
C LYS A 254 33.84 -0.28 -14.54
N LYS A 255 34.95 0.47 -14.78
CA LYS A 255 35.71 1.14 -13.71
C LYS A 255 34.95 2.30 -13.07
N LYS A 256 34.06 2.97 -13.82
CA LYS A 256 33.22 4.06 -13.32
C LYS A 256 32.07 3.54 -12.43
N ALA A 257 31.51 2.38 -12.74
CA ALA A 257 30.44 1.75 -11.96
C ALA A 257 30.92 1.15 -10.64
N SER A 258 32.15 0.57 -10.62
CA SER A 258 32.69 0.00 -9.37
C SER A 258 32.92 1.06 -8.28
N LYS A 259 33.10 2.35 -8.65
CA LYS A 259 33.25 3.47 -7.71
C LYS A 259 31.95 3.99 -7.11
N LYS A 260 30.77 3.62 -7.66
CA LYS A 260 29.47 4.20 -7.29
C LYS A 260 28.56 3.25 -6.52
N ARG A 261 29.09 2.16 -5.96
CA ARG A 261 28.32 1.25 -5.11
C ARG A 261 28.10 1.88 -3.73
N SER A 262 26.99 2.59 -3.57
CA SER A 262 26.45 2.92 -2.27
C SER A 262 25.52 1.80 -1.84
N GLY A 263 25.94 1.01 -0.85
CA GLY A 263 25.04 0.13 -0.10
C GLY A 263 24.18 0.95 0.86
N PRO A 264 23.27 0.30 1.59
CA PRO A 264 22.52 0.97 2.66
C PRO A 264 23.51 1.59 3.65
N LYS A 265 23.18 2.76 4.16
CA LYS A 265 24.02 3.46 5.17
C LYS A 265 24.13 2.58 6.40
N GLU A 266 25.31 2.60 7.04
CA GLU A 266 25.57 1.85 8.27
C GLU A 266 24.51 2.14 9.33
N GLY A 267 23.89 1.09 9.90
CA GLY A 267 22.79 1.18 10.86
C GLY A 267 21.39 1.37 10.27
N GLN A 268 21.22 1.42 8.94
CA GLN A 268 19.91 1.49 8.31
C GLN A 268 19.32 0.08 8.12
N ILE A 269 18.11 -0.13 8.66
CA ILE A 269 17.35 -1.35 8.40
C ILE A 269 16.81 -1.28 6.97
N THR A 270 17.04 -2.34 6.19
CA THR A 270 16.59 -2.46 4.81
C THR A 270 15.81 -3.75 4.60
N TRP A 271 15.32 -3.99 3.40
CA TRP A 271 14.57 -5.18 2.99
C TRP A 271 15.06 -5.67 1.64
N SER A 272 14.72 -6.90 1.31
CA SER A 272 15.03 -7.54 0.03
C SER A 272 13.88 -8.45 -0.40
N ARG A 273 14.04 -9.12 -1.56
CA ARG A 273 13.05 -10.09 -2.05
C ARG A 273 12.79 -11.25 -1.08
N SER A 274 13.74 -11.57 -0.21
CA SER A 274 13.63 -12.63 0.79
C SER A 274 13.01 -12.18 2.13
N THR A 275 12.77 -10.88 2.32
CA THR A 275 12.09 -10.30 3.49
C THR A 275 10.58 -10.47 3.40
#